data_47103ffdf8dcfda9b706093dd0d72022
#
_entry.id   47103ffdf8dcfda9b706093dd0d72022
#
_cell.length_a   1.000
_cell.length_b   1.000
_cell.length_c   1.000
_cell.angle_alpha   90.00
_cell.angle_beta   90.00
_cell.angle_gamma   90.00
#
_symmetry.space_group_name_H-M   'P 1'
#
loop_
_entity.id
_entity.type
_entity.pdbx_description
1 polymer ?
#
loop_
_entity_poly.entity_id
_entity_poly.type
_entity_poly.pdbx_seq_one_letter_code
_entity_poly.pdbx_strand_id
1 'polypeptide(L)'
;MIFSEIRLPANPEGLAPLTVEQVWQGLEQKARDAVPYVEAITSCRVIAEESDTVFDREIELGGARYIERVRLAAPRLVVFTRLDGPVLGTITNEIVDDDGELGLRFQFALTARPGDELPVSEAELAAQMTSAYQVAVKTTLAAVRAQLVGSDAGGTR
;
A
#
# COMPACT_ATOMS: atom_id res chain seq x y z
N MET A 1 -6.06 18.87 -6.79
CA MET A 1 -5.21 17.80 -6.24
C MET A 1 -5.98 17.02 -5.21
N ILE A 2 -5.89 15.71 -5.29
CA ILE A 2 -6.55 14.80 -4.37
C ILE A 2 -5.51 14.39 -3.32
N PHE A 3 -5.71 14.79 -2.09
CA PHE A 3 -4.78 14.51 -1.01
C PHE A 3 -5.50 13.83 0.14
N SER A 4 -4.92 12.78 0.70
CA SER A 4 -5.41 12.14 1.91
C SER A 4 -4.31 11.38 2.64
N GLU A 5 -4.56 11.15 3.91
CA GLU A 5 -3.66 10.40 4.78
C GLU A 5 -4.50 9.53 5.72
N ILE A 6 -4.09 8.28 5.85
CA ILE A 6 -4.66 7.34 6.82
C ILE A 6 -3.52 6.77 7.64
N ARG A 7 -3.66 6.83 8.95
CA ARG A 7 -2.74 6.23 9.89
C ARG A 7 -3.50 5.36 10.87
N LEU A 8 -3.05 4.12 11.04
CA LEU A 8 -3.62 3.20 12.01
C LEU A 8 -2.52 2.58 12.86
N PRO A 9 -2.79 2.24 14.13
CA PRO A 9 -1.83 1.50 14.94
C PRO A 9 -1.58 0.12 14.34
N ALA A 10 -0.33 -0.28 14.29
CA ALA A 10 0.04 -1.62 13.82
C ALA A 10 -0.29 -2.69 14.87
N ASN A 11 -0.25 -2.30 16.14
CA ASN A 11 -0.41 -3.22 17.28
C ASN A 11 -1.55 -2.77 18.20
N PRO A 12 -2.81 -2.82 17.71
CA PRO A 12 -3.94 -2.54 18.58
C PRO A 12 -4.04 -3.60 19.69
N GLU A 13 -4.66 -3.22 20.81
CA GLU A 13 -4.86 -4.10 21.93
C GLU A 13 -5.63 -5.36 21.51
N GLY A 14 -5.21 -6.52 22.02
CA GLY A 14 -5.88 -7.80 21.75
C GLY A 14 -5.34 -8.56 20.55
N LEU A 15 -4.41 -7.99 19.77
CA LEU A 15 -3.77 -8.67 18.63
C LEU A 15 -2.30 -8.96 18.94
N ALA A 16 -1.76 -10.00 18.29
CA ALA A 16 -0.35 -10.34 18.41
C ALA A 16 0.52 -9.18 17.94
N PRO A 17 1.52 -8.75 18.72
CA PRO A 17 2.35 -7.61 18.33
C PRO A 17 3.24 -7.93 17.13
N LEU A 18 3.38 -6.94 16.25
CA LEU A 18 4.26 -6.99 15.09
C LEU A 18 5.48 -6.12 15.32
N THR A 19 6.62 -6.56 14.79
CA THR A 19 7.85 -5.76 14.76
C THR A 19 7.92 -4.92 13.49
N VAL A 20 8.80 -3.93 13.47
CA VAL A 20 9.08 -3.13 12.26
C VAL A 20 9.45 -4.03 11.10
N GLU A 21 10.32 -5.02 11.33
CA GLU A 21 10.78 -5.94 10.29
C GLU A 21 9.64 -6.77 9.70
N GLN A 22 8.73 -7.24 10.53
CA GLN A 22 7.57 -8.02 10.09
C GLN A 22 6.64 -7.18 9.22
N VAL A 23 6.34 -5.95 9.64
CA VAL A 23 5.51 -5.04 8.84
C VAL A 23 6.22 -4.67 7.55
N TRP A 24 7.54 -4.42 7.62
CA TRP A 24 8.34 -4.10 6.43
C TRP A 24 8.30 -5.23 5.39
N GLN A 25 8.49 -6.48 5.81
CA GLN A 25 8.39 -7.62 4.90
C GLN A 25 7.03 -7.69 4.21
N GLY A 26 5.97 -7.39 4.95
CA GLY A 26 4.63 -7.31 4.37
C GLY A 26 4.51 -6.21 3.32
N LEU A 27 5.08 -5.04 3.58
CA LEU A 27 5.07 -3.94 2.62
C LEU A 27 5.89 -4.26 1.36
N GLU A 28 7.03 -4.94 1.50
CA GLU A 28 7.81 -5.39 0.34
C GLU A 28 7.03 -6.38 -0.51
N GLN A 29 6.41 -7.37 0.10
CA GLN A 29 5.59 -8.35 -0.60
C GLN A 29 4.41 -7.70 -1.29
N LYS A 30 3.72 -6.79 -0.60
CA LYS A 30 2.62 -6.01 -1.15
C LYS A 30 3.06 -5.16 -2.35
N ALA A 31 4.25 -4.60 -2.30
CA ALA A 31 4.79 -3.80 -3.40
C ALA A 31 4.99 -4.64 -4.66
N ARG A 32 5.41 -5.90 -4.52
CA ARG A 32 5.63 -6.82 -5.64
C ARG A 32 4.36 -7.52 -6.12
N ASP A 33 3.43 -7.81 -5.20
CA ASP A 33 2.12 -8.38 -5.52
C ASP A 33 1.09 -7.85 -4.53
N ALA A 34 0.33 -6.85 -4.96
CA ALA A 34 -0.65 -6.17 -4.11
C ALA A 34 -1.98 -6.93 -3.99
N VAL A 35 -2.23 -7.93 -4.83
CA VAL A 35 -3.54 -8.61 -4.87
C VAL A 35 -3.98 -9.16 -3.51
N PRO A 36 -3.13 -9.85 -2.72
CA PRO A 36 -3.55 -10.35 -1.41
C PRO A 36 -3.80 -9.25 -0.36
N TYR A 37 -3.34 -8.02 -0.60
CA TYR A 37 -3.34 -6.94 0.39
C TYR A 37 -4.35 -5.83 0.09
N VAL A 38 -4.74 -5.68 -1.16
CA VAL A 38 -5.66 -4.61 -1.58
C VAL A 38 -6.78 -5.21 -2.41
N GLU A 39 -7.98 -5.25 -1.84
CA GLU A 39 -9.14 -5.90 -2.47
C GLU A 39 -9.46 -5.32 -3.85
N ALA A 40 -9.32 -4.01 -4.03
CA ALA A 40 -9.64 -3.34 -5.28
C ALA A 40 -8.63 -3.62 -6.40
N ILE A 41 -7.45 -4.17 -6.08
CA ILE A 41 -6.44 -4.55 -7.07
C ILE A 41 -6.70 -6.00 -7.50
N THR A 42 -7.03 -6.17 -8.77
CA THR A 42 -7.38 -7.48 -9.35
C THR A 42 -6.22 -8.14 -10.07
N SER A 43 -5.20 -7.39 -10.46
CA SER A 43 -3.95 -7.94 -11.00
C SER A 43 -2.78 -7.03 -10.63
N CYS A 44 -1.60 -7.65 -10.48
CA CYS A 44 -0.37 -6.93 -10.15
C CYS A 44 0.81 -7.72 -10.69
N ARG A 45 1.67 -7.05 -11.46
CA ARG A 45 2.77 -7.69 -12.14
C ARG A 45 3.96 -6.74 -12.25
N VAL A 46 5.15 -7.20 -11.85
CA VAL A 46 6.39 -6.46 -12.09
C VAL A 46 6.73 -6.56 -13.58
N ILE A 47 6.90 -5.41 -14.24
CA ILE A 47 7.16 -5.35 -15.68
C ILE A 47 8.58 -4.92 -16.02
N ALA A 48 9.31 -4.31 -15.09
CA ALA A 48 10.70 -3.91 -15.27
C ALA A 48 11.37 -3.79 -13.91
N GLU A 49 12.61 -4.24 -13.78
CA GLU A 49 13.41 -4.09 -12.57
C GLU A 49 14.66 -3.30 -12.88
N GLU A 50 14.83 -2.15 -12.22
CA GLU A 50 16.04 -1.36 -12.30
C GLU A 50 17.07 -1.82 -11.28
N SER A 51 16.60 -2.20 -10.09
CA SER A 51 17.43 -2.70 -8.99
C SER A 51 16.54 -3.49 -8.01
N ASP A 52 17.13 -4.01 -6.94
CA ASP A 52 16.37 -4.69 -5.88
C ASP A 52 15.39 -3.75 -5.17
N THR A 53 15.60 -2.43 -5.25
CA THR A 53 14.81 -1.44 -4.55
C THR A 53 14.00 -0.52 -5.46
N VAL A 54 14.15 -0.62 -6.78
CA VAL A 54 13.41 0.19 -7.75
C VAL A 54 12.92 -0.69 -8.88
N PHE A 55 11.61 -0.73 -9.07
CA PHE A 55 10.99 -1.51 -10.13
C PHE A 55 9.67 -0.88 -10.56
N ASP A 56 9.22 -1.24 -11.77
CA ASP A 56 7.93 -0.81 -12.31
C ASP A 56 6.96 -1.99 -12.27
N ARG A 57 5.72 -1.70 -11.88
CA ARG A 57 4.65 -2.70 -11.87
C ARG A 57 3.43 -2.19 -12.62
N GLU A 58 2.69 -3.14 -13.17
CA GLU A 58 1.40 -2.89 -13.78
C GLU A 58 0.32 -3.44 -12.87
N ILE A 59 -0.65 -2.61 -12.53
CA ILE A 59 -1.79 -3.04 -11.72
C ILE A 59 -3.09 -2.74 -12.44
N GLU A 60 -4.11 -3.53 -12.11
CA GLU A 60 -5.50 -3.25 -12.46
C GLU A 60 -6.24 -2.93 -11.17
N LEU A 61 -6.77 -1.72 -11.10
CA LEU A 61 -7.41 -1.18 -9.91
C LEU A 61 -8.74 -0.55 -10.31
N GLY A 62 -9.85 -1.09 -9.80
CA GLY A 62 -11.17 -0.58 -10.11
C GLY A 62 -11.50 -0.59 -11.60
N GLY A 63 -10.99 -1.57 -12.35
CA GLY A 63 -11.20 -1.69 -13.79
C GLY A 63 -10.26 -0.83 -14.63
N ALA A 64 -9.37 -0.04 -14.02
CA ALA A 64 -8.40 0.81 -14.72
C ALA A 64 -6.99 0.24 -14.59
N ARG A 65 -6.20 0.40 -15.64
CA ARG A 65 -4.80 -0.03 -15.67
C ARG A 65 -3.90 1.13 -15.26
N TYR A 66 -2.97 0.85 -14.36
CA TYR A 66 -1.94 1.78 -13.92
C TYR A 66 -0.57 1.18 -14.08
N ILE A 67 0.42 2.02 -14.37
CA ILE A 67 1.84 1.68 -14.27
C ILE A 67 2.41 2.53 -13.16
N GLU A 68 3.06 1.86 -12.21
CA GLU A 68 3.64 2.50 -11.03
C GLU A 68 5.11 2.16 -10.89
N ARG A 69 5.93 3.17 -10.67
CA ARG A 69 7.32 2.97 -10.23
C ARG A 69 7.34 2.86 -8.72
N VAL A 70 7.89 1.77 -8.25
CA VAL A 70 8.01 1.49 -6.82
C VAL A 70 9.44 1.71 -6.38
N ARG A 71 9.62 2.44 -5.29
CA ARG A 71 10.91 2.59 -4.61
C ARG A 71 10.77 2.09 -3.19
N LEU A 72 11.62 1.14 -2.82
CA LEU A 72 11.70 0.60 -1.46
C LEU A 72 12.81 1.32 -0.71
N ALA A 73 12.46 1.98 0.39
CA ALA A 73 13.40 2.62 1.29
C ALA A 73 13.31 1.93 2.65
N ALA A 74 13.99 0.79 2.75
CA ALA A 74 13.98 -0.04 3.95
C ALA A 74 14.54 0.72 5.15
N PRO A 75 14.03 0.49 6.34
CA PRO A 75 12.96 -0.47 6.66
C PRO A 75 11.60 0.19 6.87
N ARG A 76 11.32 1.37 6.31
CA ARG A 76 10.16 2.14 6.73
C ARG A 76 9.28 2.72 5.63
N LEU A 77 9.76 2.87 4.40
CA LEU A 77 9.05 3.66 3.41
C LEU A 77 8.99 2.97 2.05
N VAL A 78 7.79 2.90 1.48
CA VAL A 78 7.58 2.51 0.09
C VAL A 78 6.92 3.68 -0.63
N VAL A 79 7.47 4.10 -1.76
CA VAL A 79 6.92 5.16 -2.60
C VAL A 79 6.46 4.56 -3.91
N PHE A 80 5.20 4.83 -4.26
CA PHE A 80 4.60 4.45 -5.54
C PHE A 80 4.37 5.73 -6.35
N THR A 81 5.03 5.84 -7.50
CA THR A 81 4.82 6.95 -8.42
C THR A 81 4.06 6.42 -9.63
N ARG A 82 2.86 6.94 -9.88
CA ARG A 82 2.06 6.55 -11.04
C ARG A 82 2.63 7.20 -12.29
N LEU A 83 3.11 6.37 -13.20
CA LEU A 83 3.69 6.80 -14.47
C LEU A 83 2.64 6.85 -15.57
N ASP A 84 1.60 6.02 -15.48
CA ASP A 84 0.52 5.96 -16.44
C ASP A 84 -0.78 5.52 -15.76
N GLY A 85 -1.91 5.95 -16.31
CA GLY A 85 -3.24 5.66 -15.78
C GLY A 85 -4.11 6.91 -15.73
N PRO A 86 -5.39 6.78 -15.34
CA PRO A 86 -6.31 7.93 -15.31
C PRO A 86 -6.03 8.92 -14.19
N VAL A 87 -5.36 8.49 -13.12
CA VAL A 87 -5.02 9.35 -11.97
C VAL A 87 -3.53 9.21 -11.69
N LEU A 88 -2.81 10.30 -11.77
CA LEU A 88 -1.34 10.34 -11.61
C LEU A 88 -0.94 10.93 -10.27
N GLY A 89 0.29 10.70 -9.86
CA GLY A 89 0.86 11.25 -8.63
C GLY A 89 1.57 10.19 -7.80
N THR A 90 1.63 10.42 -6.48
CA THR A 90 2.39 9.56 -5.57
C THR A 90 1.51 9.00 -4.47
N ILE A 91 1.84 7.77 -4.06
CA ILE A 91 1.28 7.10 -2.89
C ILE A 91 2.46 6.65 -2.05
N THR A 92 2.38 6.82 -0.75
CA THR A 92 3.42 6.34 0.17
C THR A 92 2.82 5.43 1.22
N ASN A 93 3.55 4.37 1.55
CA ASN A 93 3.28 3.52 2.70
C ASN A 93 4.47 3.66 3.65
N GLU A 94 4.23 4.09 4.86
CA GLU A 94 5.30 4.37 5.81
C GLU A 94 5.01 3.74 7.16
N ILE A 95 6.04 3.11 7.73
CA ILE A 95 6.01 2.62 9.10
C ILE A 95 6.46 3.76 9.99
N VAL A 96 5.59 4.18 10.90
CA VAL A 96 5.84 5.30 11.81
C VAL A 96 5.91 4.81 13.25
N ASP A 97 6.69 5.51 14.05
CA ASP A 97 6.85 5.20 15.48
C ASP A 97 6.59 6.48 16.27
N ASP A 98 5.52 6.48 17.07
CA ASP A 98 5.17 7.59 17.95
C ASP A 98 5.30 7.13 19.39
N ASP A 99 6.37 7.57 20.04
CA ASP A 99 6.63 7.28 21.46
C ASP A 99 6.55 5.77 21.78
N GLY A 100 7.10 4.94 20.89
CA GLY A 100 7.11 3.49 21.05
C GLY A 100 5.88 2.78 20.47
N GLU A 101 4.89 3.51 19.97
CA GLU A 101 3.74 2.92 19.29
C GLU A 101 3.96 2.84 17.79
N LEU A 102 4.02 1.62 17.28
CA LEU A 102 4.18 1.35 15.86
C LEU A 102 2.89 1.63 15.11
N GLY A 103 2.97 2.41 14.04
CA GLY A 103 1.85 2.71 13.16
C GLY A 103 2.18 2.46 11.71
N LEU A 104 1.14 2.32 10.90
CA LEU A 104 1.25 2.23 9.45
C LEU A 104 0.46 3.38 8.85
N ARG A 105 1.13 4.21 8.05
CA ARG A 105 0.56 5.39 7.42
C ARG A 105 0.57 5.24 5.91
N PHE A 106 -0.62 5.35 5.30
CA PHE A 106 -0.76 5.45 3.86
C PHE A 106 -1.15 6.89 3.53
N GLN A 107 -0.44 7.48 2.59
CA GLN A 107 -0.63 8.86 2.18
C GLN A 107 -0.61 8.93 0.66
N PHE A 108 -1.47 9.78 0.07
CA PHE A 108 -1.44 9.98 -1.36
C PHE A 108 -1.66 11.45 -1.72
N ALA A 109 -1.02 11.84 -2.82
CA ALA A 109 -1.19 13.13 -3.47
C ALA A 109 -1.37 12.86 -4.97
N LEU A 110 -2.60 12.95 -5.44
CA LEU A 110 -2.96 12.51 -6.78
C LEU A 110 -3.66 13.64 -7.54
N THR A 111 -3.58 13.58 -8.87
CA THR A 111 -4.27 14.50 -9.75
C THR A 111 -4.83 13.74 -10.95
N ALA A 112 -5.97 14.18 -11.46
CA ALA A 112 -6.51 13.62 -12.69
C ALA A 112 -5.54 13.90 -13.84
N ARG A 113 -5.44 12.97 -14.78
CA ARG A 113 -4.66 13.17 -15.98
C ARG A 113 -5.20 14.38 -16.74
N PRO A 114 -4.32 15.29 -17.26
CA PRO A 114 -4.79 16.44 -18.03
C PRO A 114 -5.70 16.02 -19.20
N GLY A 115 -6.87 16.63 -19.31
CA GLY A 115 -7.87 16.32 -20.32
C GLY A 115 -8.89 15.25 -19.93
N ASP A 116 -8.67 14.55 -18.83
CA ASP A 116 -9.62 13.55 -18.32
C ASP A 116 -10.55 14.20 -17.28
N GLU A 117 -11.83 13.91 -17.38
CA GLU A 117 -12.81 14.32 -16.39
C GLU A 117 -12.98 13.23 -15.36
N LEU A 118 -13.00 13.61 -14.07
CA LEU A 118 -13.31 12.70 -13.00
C LEU A 118 -14.83 12.47 -12.94
N PRO A 119 -15.28 11.22 -12.66
CA PRO A 119 -16.72 10.94 -12.56
C PRO A 119 -17.37 11.57 -11.33
N VAL A 120 -16.59 11.97 -10.34
CA VAL A 120 -17.03 12.61 -9.11
C VAL A 120 -16.12 13.80 -8.81
N SER A 121 -16.52 14.67 -7.87
CA SER A 121 -15.66 15.77 -7.43
C SER A 121 -14.38 15.26 -6.80
N GLU A 122 -13.33 16.08 -6.80
CA GLU A 122 -12.07 15.72 -6.11
C GLU A 122 -12.30 15.42 -4.62
N ALA A 123 -13.18 16.18 -3.96
CA ALA A 123 -13.49 15.96 -2.55
C ALA A 123 -14.18 14.61 -2.32
N GLU A 124 -15.13 14.24 -3.18
CA GLU A 124 -15.78 12.93 -3.10
C GLU A 124 -14.80 11.79 -3.37
N LEU A 125 -13.94 11.95 -4.37
CA LEU A 125 -12.93 10.95 -4.70
C LEU A 125 -11.95 10.79 -3.53
N ALA A 126 -11.49 11.89 -2.94
CA ALA A 126 -10.62 11.84 -1.76
C ALA A 126 -11.28 11.10 -0.59
N ALA A 127 -12.57 11.33 -0.34
CA ALA A 127 -13.31 10.64 0.71
C ALA A 127 -13.43 9.13 0.43
N GLN A 128 -13.73 8.76 -0.81
CA GLN A 128 -13.82 7.36 -1.23
C GLN A 128 -12.46 6.65 -1.08
N MET A 129 -11.38 7.30 -1.51
CA MET A 129 -10.03 6.77 -1.41
C MET A 129 -9.58 6.66 0.03
N THR A 130 -9.91 7.62 0.88
CA THR A 130 -9.62 7.56 2.31
C THR A 130 -10.22 6.32 2.95
N SER A 131 -11.50 6.04 2.67
CA SER A 131 -12.16 4.82 3.16
C SER A 131 -11.51 3.55 2.62
N ALA A 132 -11.18 3.53 1.32
CA ALA A 132 -10.52 2.38 0.69
C ALA A 132 -9.13 2.12 1.27
N TYR A 133 -8.35 3.16 1.52
CA TYR A 133 -7.03 3.03 2.12
C TYR A 133 -7.09 2.62 3.60
N GLN A 134 -8.12 3.04 4.33
CA GLN A 134 -8.32 2.56 5.69
C GLN A 134 -8.51 1.04 5.71
N VAL A 135 -9.31 0.51 4.81
CA VAL A 135 -9.49 -0.94 4.64
C VAL A 135 -8.16 -1.58 4.21
N ALA A 136 -7.43 -0.96 3.28
CA ALA A 136 -6.15 -1.50 2.79
C ALA A 136 -5.10 -1.60 3.90
N VAL A 137 -5.00 -0.61 4.80
CA VAL A 137 -4.09 -0.66 5.95
C VAL A 137 -4.46 -1.84 6.85
N LYS A 138 -5.74 -1.98 7.19
CA LYS A 138 -6.21 -3.09 8.04
C LYS A 138 -5.95 -4.44 7.39
N THR A 139 -6.25 -4.57 6.11
CA THR A 139 -6.04 -5.81 5.35
C THR A 139 -4.56 -6.18 5.28
N THR A 140 -3.70 -5.19 5.07
CA THR A 140 -2.24 -5.39 5.05
C THR A 140 -1.75 -5.95 6.39
N LEU A 141 -2.13 -5.33 7.50
CA LEU A 141 -1.72 -5.78 8.82
C LEU A 141 -2.28 -7.17 9.16
N ALA A 142 -3.53 -7.44 8.78
CA ALA A 142 -4.13 -8.75 8.96
C ALA A 142 -3.42 -9.83 8.14
N ALA A 143 -3.03 -9.52 6.89
CA ALA A 143 -2.29 -10.44 6.03
C ALA A 143 -0.90 -10.76 6.60
N VAL A 144 -0.21 -9.75 7.14
CA VAL A 144 1.09 -9.95 7.80
C VAL A 144 0.94 -10.93 8.97
N ARG A 145 -0.06 -10.74 9.82
CA ARG A 145 -0.32 -11.64 10.95
C ARG A 145 -0.66 -13.07 10.51
N ALA A 146 -1.48 -13.20 9.47
CA ALA A 146 -1.87 -14.50 8.94
C ALA A 146 -0.65 -15.28 8.41
N GLN A 147 0.28 -14.61 7.74
CA GLN A 147 1.50 -15.21 7.23
C GLN A 147 2.42 -15.68 8.35
N LEU A 148 2.50 -14.93 9.45
CA LEU A 148 3.30 -15.32 10.62
C LEU A 148 2.75 -16.57 11.28
N VAL A 149 1.44 -16.67 11.44
CA VAL A 149 0.79 -17.87 11.98
C VAL A 149 1.06 -19.08 11.08
N GLY A 150 0.98 -18.93 9.77
CA GLY A 150 1.31 -19.98 8.81
C GLY A 150 2.77 -20.41 8.87
N SER A 151 3.71 -19.46 9.01
CA SER A 151 5.14 -19.72 9.17
C SER A 151 5.43 -20.47 10.48
N ASP A 152 4.84 -20.03 11.59
CA ASP A 152 5.01 -20.69 12.89
C ASP A 152 4.48 -22.13 12.86
N ALA A 153 3.32 -22.34 12.26
CA ALA A 153 2.76 -23.69 12.08
C ALA A 153 3.67 -24.57 11.22
N GLY A 154 4.33 -24.02 10.21
CA GLY A 154 5.33 -24.73 9.40
C GLY A 154 6.64 -24.97 10.12
N GLY A 155 7.03 -24.11 11.06
CA GLY A 155 8.28 -24.17 11.79
C GLY A 155 8.30 -25.12 12.98
N THR A 156 7.16 -25.61 13.40
CA THR A 156 7.02 -26.47 14.58
C THR A 156 7.15 -27.98 14.29
N ARG A 157 7.55 -28.34 13.13
CA ARG A 157 7.70 -29.74 12.71
C ARG A 157 9.10 -30.27 12.94
#